data_d772f600cdd87bf0f7d06bc2f18f9437
#
_entry.id   d772f600cdd87bf0f7d06bc2f18f9437
#
_cell.length_a   1.000
_cell.length_b   1.000
_cell.length_c   1.000
_cell.angle_alpha   90.00
_cell.angle_beta   90.00
_cell.angle_gamma   90.00
#
_symmetry.space_group_name_H-M   'P 1'
#
loop_
_entity.id
_entity.type
_entity.pdbx_description
1 polymer ?
#
loop_
_entity_poly.entity_id
_entity_poly.type
_entity_poly.pdbx_seq_one_letter_code
_entity_poly.pdbx_strand_id
1 'polypeptide(L)'
;MLYFSNIAFFILIGFCEALMWDELVNKISRLTAKRLHYPLLFIRLLWFVAIALETNYDLATMIPLVMCYPFWHLGTMYQFRHWLNPSIYQYGFFSNASSSSTSVWDRLLPMDWQFRTLLFVVGTMFYLLWNL
;
A
#
# COMPACT_ATOMS: atom_id res chain seq x y z
N MET A 1 -18.25 -8.30 1.96
CA MET A 1 -18.22 -6.83 1.75
C MET A 1 -16.92 -6.21 2.24
N LEU A 2 -16.48 -6.51 3.46
CA LEU A 2 -15.25 -6.02 4.10
C LEU A 2 -13.97 -6.18 3.23
N TYR A 3 -13.78 -7.32 2.59
CA TYR A 3 -12.60 -7.57 1.74
C TYR A 3 -12.46 -6.58 0.58
N PHE A 4 -13.53 -6.33 -0.16
CA PHE A 4 -13.51 -5.42 -1.30
C PHE A 4 -13.38 -3.94 -0.89
N SER A 5 -14.00 -3.53 0.21
CA SER A 5 -13.84 -2.17 0.73
C SER A 5 -12.39 -1.89 1.15
N ASN A 6 -11.71 -2.89 1.70
CA ASN A 6 -10.29 -2.78 2.05
C ASN A 6 -9.38 -2.67 0.81
N ILE A 7 -9.63 -3.47 -0.23
CA ILE A 7 -8.89 -3.35 -1.49
C ILE A 7 -9.09 -1.95 -2.08
N ALA A 8 -10.32 -1.45 -2.14
CA ALA A 8 -10.60 -0.11 -2.64
C ALA A 8 -9.86 0.98 -1.84
N PHE A 9 -9.81 0.85 -0.53
CA PHE A 9 -9.05 1.75 0.33
C PHE A 9 -7.54 1.68 0.04
N PHE A 10 -6.96 0.50 -0.14
CA PHE A 10 -5.54 0.33 -0.45
C PHE A 10 -5.16 0.98 -1.79
N ILE A 11 -6.03 0.81 -2.80
CA ILE A 11 -5.88 1.45 -4.11
C ILE A 11 -5.92 2.98 -3.96
N LEU A 12 -6.90 3.49 -3.22
CA LEU A 12 -7.06 4.94 -3.02
C LEU A 12 -5.84 5.55 -2.31
N ILE A 13 -5.34 4.92 -1.25
CA ILE A 13 -4.15 5.41 -0.53
C ILE A 13 -2.90 5.33 -1.42
N GLY A 14 -2.73 4.26 -2.21
CA GLY A 14 -1.63 4.16 -3.17
C GLY A 14 -1.66 5.27 -4.23
N PHE A 15 -2.85 5.59 -4.74
CA PHE A 15 -3.06 6.73 -5.65
C PHE A 15 -2.71 8.07 -5.00
N CYS A 16 -3.23 8.36 -3.81
CA CYS A 16 -2.92 9.59 -3.07
C CYS A 16 -1.41 9.74 -2.83
N GLU A 17 -0.73 8.64 -2.46
CA GLU A 17 0.71 8.68 -2.24
C GLU A 17 1.50 8.90 -3.53
N ALA A 18 1.03 8.36 -4.67
CA ALA A 18 1.65 8.62 -5.96
C ALA A 18 1.54 10.07 -6.38
N LEU A 19 0.35 10.68 -6.23
CA LEU A 19 0.13 12.11 -6.53
C LEU A 19 1.00 13.00 -5.64
N MET A 20 1.04 12.72 -4.35
CA MET A 20 1.88 13.47 -3.42
C MET A 20 3.35 13.39 -3.80
N TRP A 21 3.84 12.21 -4.18
CA TRP A 21 5.23 12.03 -4.58
C TRP A 21 5.58 12.80 -5.84
N ASP A 22 4.71 12.82 -6.85
CA ASP A 22 4.94 13.55 -8.09
C ASP A 22 5.01 15.07 -7.87
N GLU A 23 4.09 15.63 -7.07
CA GLU A 23 4.17 17.04 -6.68
C GLU A 23 5.45 17.37 -5.93
N LEU A 24 5.95 16.44 -5.11
CA LEU A 24 7.12 16.60 -4.27
C LEU A 24 8.43 16.58 -5.05
N VAL A 25 8.55 15.67 -6.00
CA VAL A 25 9.77 15.54 -6.82
C VAL A 25 9.89 16.69 -7.80
N ASN A 26 8.76 17.19 -8.31
CA ASN A 26 8.75 18.18 -9.40
C ASN A 26 8.55 19.64 -8.94
N LYS A 27 8.00 19.91 -7.75
CA LYS A 27 7.54 21.26 -7.41
C LYS A 27 7.81 21.79 -6.00
N ILE A 28 8.12 20.97 -5.01
CA ILE A 28 8.10 21.40 -3.61
C ILE A 28 9.35 20.94 -2.83
N SER A 29 9.76 21.74 -1.83
CA SER A 29 10.90 21.42 -0.98
C SER A 29 10.70 20.13 -0.15
N ARG A 30 11.79 19.42 0.14
CA ARG A 30 11.79 18.18 0.98
C ARG A 30 11.08 18.31 2.33
N LEU A 31 10.93 19.54 2.85
CA LEU A 31 10.27 19.82 4.12
C LEU A 31 8.74 19.67 4.01
N THR A 32 8.15 20.08 2.89
CA THR A 32 6.71 19.93 2.61
C THR A 32 6.36 18.47 2.39
N ALA A 33 7.28 17.67 1.79
CA ALA A 33 7.15 16.24 1.62
C ALA A 33 6.88 15.51 2.93
N LYS A 34 7.70 15.78 3.94
CA LYS A 34 7.55 15.17 5.27
C LYS A 34 6.21 15.53 5.91
N ARG A 35 5.75 16.77 5.76
CA ARG A 35 4.48 17.23 6.35
C ARG A 35 3.26 16.56 5.73
N LEU A 36 3.30 16.20 4.45
CA LEU A 36 2.20 15.50 3.77
C LEU A 36 2.15 14.00 4.10
N HIS A 37 3.25 13.39 4.56
CA HIS A 37 3.25 12.01 5.03
C HIS A 37 2.43 11.79 6.32
N TYR A 38 2.37 12.77 7.21
CA TYR A 38 1.65 12.63 8.48
C TYR A 38 0.13 12.43 8.32
N PRO A 39 -0.59 13.20 7.49
CA PRO A 39 -2.01 12.94 7.25
C PRO A 39 -2.28 11.54 6.70
N LEU A 40 -1.46 11.05 5.76
CA LEU A 40 -1.63 9.70 5.22
C LEU A 40 -1.34 8.61 6.26
N LEU A 41 -0.34 8.81 7.11
CA LEU A 41 -0.08 7.91 8.23
C LEU A 41 -1.27 7.87 9.18
N PHE A 42 -1.84 9.03 9.51
CA PHE A 42 -3.01 9.14 10.38
C PHE A 42 -4.24 8.43 9.78
N ILE A 43 -4.50 8.62 8.48
CA ILE A 43 -5.59 7.93 7.78
C ILE A 43 -5.39 6.41 7.81
N ARG A 44 -4.16 5.92 7.63
CA ARG A 44 -3.84 4.48 7.75
C ARG A 44 -4.11 3.95 9.16
N LEU A 45 -3.71 4.70 10.19
CA LEU A 45 -3.96 4.31 11.58
C LEU A 45 -5.46 4.25 11.88
N LEU A 46 -6.24 5.25 11.44
CA LEU A 46 -7.70 5.24 11.57
C LEU A 46 -8.33 4.05 10.86
N TRP A 47 -7.82 3.70 9.68
CA TRP A 47 -8.29 2.54 8.96
C TRP A 47 -8.00 1.23 9.71
N PHE A 48 -6.79 1.05 10.29
CA PHE A 48 -6.49 -0.11 11.14
C PHE A 48 -7.43 -0.21 12.34
N VAL A 49 -7.72 0.90 12.98
CA VAL A 49 -8.68 0.94 14.10
C VAL A 49 -10.08 0.57 13.63
N ALA A 50 -10.52 1.09 12.48
CA ALA A 50 -11.83 0.77 11.91
C ALA A 50 -11.97 -0.73 11.61
N ILE A 51 -10.96 -1.35 10.99
CA ILE A 51 -10.97 -2.80 10.74
C ILE A 51 -10.99 -3.58 12.05
N ALA A 52 -10.17 -3.20 13.03
CA ALA A 52 -10.13 -3.89 14.31
C ALA A 52 -11.52 -3.88 14.99
N LEU A 53 -12.21 -2.74 14.94
CA LEU A 53 -13.57 -2.61 15.47
C LEU A 53 -14.59 -3.41 14.65
N GLU A 54 -14.53 -3.34 13.31
CA GLU A 54 -15.46 -4.04 12.42
C GLU A 54 -15.33 -5.56 12.51
N THR A 55 -14.11 -6.06 12.75
CA THR A 55 -13.84 -7.49 12.94
C THR A 55 -13.92 -7.96 14.39
N ASN A 56 -14.31 -7.10 15.31
CA ASN A 56 -14.26 -7.38 16.76
C ASN A 56 -12.90 -7.89 17.23
N TYR A 57 -11.81 -7.33 16.68
CA TYR A 57 -10.42 -7.71 16.95
C TYR A 57 -10.07 -9.16 16.57
N ASP A 58 -10.84 -9.77 15.64
CA ASP A 58 -10.52 -11.10 15.13
C ASP A 58 -9.25 -11.09 14.28
N LEU A 59 -8.16 -11.57 14.84
CA LEU A 59 -6.86 -11.62 14.18
C LEU A 59 -6.86 -12.55 12.96
N ALA A 60 -7.68 -13.59 12.95
CA ALA A 60 -7.76 -14.51 11.81
C ALA A 60 -8.35 -13.83 10.57
N THR A 61 -9.19 -12.84 10.74
CA THR A 61 -9.69 -11.98 9.64
C THR A 61 -8.76 -10.81 9.35
N MET A 62 -8.18 -10.18 10.38
CA MET A 62 -7.34 -8.98 10.23
C MET A 62 -6.02 -9.28 9.53
N ILE A 63 -5.30 -10.33 9.95
CA ILE A 63 -3.97 -10.66 9.42
C ILE A 63 -4.00 -10.87 7.90
N PRO A 64 -4.91 -11.68 7.33
CA PRO A 64 -5.04 -11.83 5.89
C PRO A 64 -5.29 -10.52 5.14
N LEU A 65 -6.12 -9.63 5.69
CA LEU A 65 -6.36 -8.32 5.08
C LEU A 65 -5.10 -7.46 5.06
N VAL A 66 -4.35 -7.44 6.16
CA VAL A 66 -3.07 -6.72 6.22
C VAL A 66 -2.04 -7.30 5.25
N MET A 67 -2.02 -8.60 5.03
CA MET A 67 -1.14 -9.25 4.04
C MET A 67 -1.45 -8.81 2.60
N CYS A 68 -2.69 -8.48 2.29
CA CYS A 68 -3.07 -7.97 0.97
C CYS A 68 -2.65 -6.51 0.72
N TYR A 69 -2.38 -5.74 1.78
CA TYR A 69 -2.05 -4.32 1.69
C TYR A 69 -0.85 -4.00 0.79
N PRO A 70 0.33 -4.63 0.93
CA PRO A 70 1.49 -4.27 0.12
C PRO A 70 1.27 -4.46 -1.39
N PHE A 71 0.50 -5.48 -1.78
CA PHE A 71 0.21 -5.75 -3.18
C PHE A 71 -0.58 -4.61 -3.81
N TRP A 72 -1.73 -4.28 -3.25
CA TRP A 72 -2.61 -3.26 -3.82
C TRP A 72 -2.06 -1.85 -3.63
N HIS A 73 -1.57 -1.52 -2.45
CA HIS A 73 -1.05 -0.20 -2.15
C HIS A 73 0.18 0.16 -2.98
N LEU A 74 1.25 -0.65 -2.88
CA LEU A 74 2.49 -0.38 -3.61
C LEU A 74 2.32 -0.59 -5.11
N GLY A 75 1.57 -1.60 -5.53
CA GLY A 75 1.28 -1.84 -6.93
C GLY A 75 0.58 -0.65 -7.58
N THR A 76 -0.47 -0.14 -6.95
CA THR A 76 -1.20 1.04 -7.43
C THR A 76 -0.34 2.29 -7.42
N MET A 77 0.42 2.51 -6.35
CA MET A 77 1.35 3.63 -6.25
C MET A 77 2.37 3.62 -7.41
N TYR A 78 2.98 2.48 -7.71
CA TYR A 78 3.93 2.36 -8.82
C TYR A 78 3.26 2.47 -10.18
N GLN A 79 2.02 1.97 -10.35
CA GLN A 79 1.27 2.12 -11.59
C GLN A 79 0.98 3.59 -11.91
N PHE A 80 0.53 4.37 -10.93
CA PHE A 80 0.30 5.79 -11.12
C PHE A 80 1.60 6.58 -11.36
N ARG A 81 2.68 6.25 -10.66
CA ARG A 81 4.00 6.84 -10.92
C ARG A 81 4.52 6.50 -12.30
N HIS A 82 4.24 5.30 -12.81
CA HIS A 82 4.56 4.93 -14.19
C HIS A 82 3.83 5.81 -15.20
N TRP A 83 2.54 6.08 -15.00
CA TRP A 83 1.79 6.99 -15.87
C TRP A 83 2.32 8.42 -15.84
N LEU A 84 2.80 8.88 -14.70
CA LEU A 84 3.39 10.21 -14.54
C LEU A 84 4.83 10.27 -15.07
N ASN A 85 5.62 9.21 -14.87
CA ASN A 85 7.01 9.13 -15.32
C ASN A 85 7.41 7.69 -15.73
N PRO A 86 7.12 7.27 -16.97
CA PRO A 86 7.39 5.91 -17.44
C PRO A 86 8.87 5.51 -17.41
N SER A 87 9.79 6.47 -17.49
CA SER A 87 11.23 6.19 -17.52
C SER A 87 11.78 5.63 -16.20
N ILE A 88 11.15 5.97 -15.07
CA ILE A 88 11.60 5.55 -13.73
C ILE A 88 10.93 4.24 -13.31
N TYR A 89 9.65 4.07 -13.63
CA TYR A 89 8.83 2.93 -13.18
C TYR A 89 8.38 2.08 -14.37
N GLN A 90 9.34 1.51 -15.10
CA GLN A 90 9.11 0.83 -16.39
C GLN A 90 8.07 -0.29 -16.35
N TYR A 91 7.97 -1.00 -15.22
CA TYR A 91 7.07 -2.14 -15.07
C TYR A 91 5.72 -1.81 -14.41
N GLY A 92 5.41 -0.50 -14.21
CA GLY A 92 4.15 -0.06 -13.64
C GLY A 92 3.83 -0.77 -12.32
N PHE A 93 2.67 -1.41 -12.23
CA PHE A 93 2.20 -2.13 -11.04
C PHE A 93 3.21 -3.13 -10.47
N PHE A 94 3.98 -3.79 -11.34
CA PHE A 94 4.99 -4.79 -10.99
C PHE A 94 6.41 -4.21 -10.83
N SER A 95 6.55 -2.90 -10.72
CA SER A 95 7.85 -2.30 -10.43
C SER A 95 8.32 -2.68 -9.03
N ASN A 96 9.62 -2.86 -8.89
CA ASN A 96 10.25 -3.08 -7.59
C ASN A 96 10.47 -1.75 -6.85
N ALA A 97 10.57 -1.82 -5.52
CA ALA A 97 10.97 -0.68 -4.71
C ALA A 97 12.34 -0.16 -5.21
N SER A 98 12.42 1.15 -5.43
CA SER A 98 13.72 1.73 -5.75
C SER A 98 14.63 1.65 -4.52
N SER A 99 15.94 1.49 -4.73
CA SER A 99 16.96 1.50 -3.67
C SER A 99 16.95 2.81 -2.83
N SER A 100 16.26 3.83 -3.31
CA SER A 100 16.07 5.12 -2.65
C SER A 100 14.83 5.20 -1.75
N SER A 101 14.09 4.09 -1.58
CA SER A 101 12.91 4.09 -0.70
C SER A 101 13.32 4.43 0.73
N THR A 102 12.65 5.44 1.31
CA THR A 102 12.82 5.86 2.69
C THR A 102 11.96 5.05 3.66
N SER A 103 11.15 4.14 3.13
CA SER A 103 10.28 3.28 3.94
C SER A 103 11.12 2.29 4.76
N VAL A 104 10.86 2.24 6.06
CA VAL A 104 11.48 1.25 6.96
C VAL A 104 11.11 -0.17 6.53
N TRP A 105 9.89 -0.38 6.06
CA TRP A 105 9.38 -1.67 5.60
C TRP A 105 10.09 -2.17 4.36
N ASP A 106 10.40 -1.29 3.39
CA ASP A 106 11.15 -1.65 2.18
C ASP A 106 12.60 -2.04 2.49
N ARG A 107 13.11 -1.67 3.66
CA ARG A 107 14.45 -2.06 4.14
C ARG A 107 14.44 -3.37 4.91
N LEU A 108 13.35 -3.69 5.59
CA LEU A 108 13.24 -4.88 6.44
C LEU A 108 12.74 -6.10 5.67
N LEU A 109 11.89 -5.89 4.67
CA LEU A 109 11.28 -6.95 3.88
C LEU A 109 11.56 -6.72 2.39
N PRO A 110 11.86 -7.78 1.62
CA PRO A 110 12.03 -7.68 0.17
C PRO A 110 10.67 -7.40 -0.49
N MET A 111 10.23 -6.13 -0.49
CA MET A 111 8.95 -5.70 -1.07
C MET A 111 8.99 -5.65 -2.60
N ASP A 112 9.66 -6.62 -3.23
CA ASP A 112 9.58 -6.83 -4.67
C ASP A 112 8.17 -7.31 -5.08
N TRP A 113 7.89 -7.29 -6.38
CA TRP A 113 6.56 -7.64 -6.87
C TRP A 113 6.20 -9.10 -6.60
N GLN A 114 7.18 -10.02 -6.62
CA GLN A 114 6.98 -11.44 -6.35
C GLN A 114 6.52 -11.66 -4.90
N PHE A 115 7.23 -11.04 -3.96
CA PHE A 115 6.89 -11.15 -2.54
C PHE A 115 5.52 -10.52 -2.23
N ARG A 116 5.22 -9.36 -2.82
CA ARG A 116 3.89 -8.72 -2.68
C ARG A 116 2.78 -9.61 -3.23
N THR A 117 3.01 -10.25 -4.38
CA THR A 117 2.06 -11.19 -4.98
C THR A 117 1.85 -12.41 -4.10
N LEU A 118 2.93 -12.96 -3.54
CA LEU A 118 2.86 -14.09 -2.60
C LEU A 118 2.01 -13.72 -1.38
N LEU A 119 2.28 -12.58 -0.76
CA LEU A 119 1.50 -12.10 0.40
C LEU A 119 0.01 -11.94 0.05
N PHE A 120 -0.28 -11.38 -1.12
CA PHE A 120 -1.65 -11.23 -1.59
C PHE A 120 -2.37 -12.56 -1.79
N VAL A 121 -1.73 -13.51 -2.47
CA VAL A 121 -2.32 -14.84 -2.72
C VAL A 121 -2.57 -15.57 -1.41
N VAL A 122 -1.56 -15.63 -0.55
CA VAL A 122 -1.65 -16.31 0.76
C VAL A 122 -2.71 -15.62 1.64
N GLY A 123 -2.68 -14.29 1.74
CA GLY A 123 -3.67 -13.54 2.51
C GLY A 123 -5.10 -13.75 2.00
N THR A 124 -5.30 -13.72 0.67
CA THR A 124 -6.61 -13.99 0.07
C THR A 124 -7.09 -15.40 0.38
N MET A 125 -6.24 -16.39 0.23
CA MET A 125 -6.59 -17.81 0.52
C MET A 125 -6.99 -17.97 2.00
N PHE A 126 -6.20 -17.44 2.93
CA PHE A 126 -6.54 -17.51 4.35
C PHE A 126 -7.84 -16.77 4.68
N TYR A 127 -8.04 -15.59 4.09
CA TYR A 127 -9.28 -14.84 4.29
C TYR A 127 -10.51 -15.64 3.82
N LEU A 128 -10.44 -16.24 2.63
CA LEU A 128 -11.53 -17.04 2.10
C LEU A 128 -11.79 -18.30 2.92
N LEU A 129 -10.75 -19.04 3.30
CA LEU A 129 -10.89 -20.24 4.10
C LEU A 129 -11.46 -19.98 5.49
N TRP A 130 -11.18 -18.82 6.07
CA TRP A 130 -11.67 -18.48 7.40
C TRP A 130 -13.11 -17.91 7.38
N ASN A 131 -13.51 -17.27 6.30
CA ASN A 131 -14.82 -16.61 6.18
C ASN A 131 -15.83 -17.37 5.31
N LEU A 132 -15.50 -18.58 4.82
CA LEU A 132 -16.43 -19.53 4.20
C LEU A 132 -17.01 -20.48 5.26
#